data_26b6fe30e6ee89e0bb14c7f1324ea655
#
_entry.id   26b6fe30e6ee89e0bb14c7f1324ea655
#
_cell.length_a   1.000
_cell.length_b   1.000
_cell.length_c   1.000
_cell.angle_alpha   90.00
_cell.angle_beta   90.00
_cell.angle_gamma   90.00
#
_symmetry.space_group_name_H-M   'P 1'
#
loop_
_entity.id
_entity.type
_entity.pdbx_description
1 polymer ?
#
loop_
_entity_poly.entity_id
_entity_poly.type
_entity_poly.pdbx_seq_one_letter_code
_entity_poly.pdbx_strand_id
1 'polypeptide(L)'
;MSGNINSVFYAESYHPIQSGSIDGTDILPHDNAVYRAHLCASARLYDPFGDPKVSGDPYCTLFVGHLNHLTTEQTLHKNMSKYGTVKNLRLVRHIVTGASCGYAFVEFESEREMRRAYQDAHHTIIDDSEIIVDYNRQQLMPGWIPRRLGGGIGGKKESGQLRFGGRERPFRAPLRPIPYDELKKLGIPAPPEGRYMTQLEVPPPPRRPRRSVDRDERPGSHKRHKHTSSSRQSSHRHEGERSTRKEDHLSD
;
A
#
# COMPACT_ATOMS: atom_id res chain seq x y z
N MET A 1 -21.84 18.35 -20.07
CA MET A 1 -21.27 17.07 -19.61
C MET A 1 -21.62 16.93 -18.14
N SER A 2 -22.49 16.00 -17.81
CA SER A 2 -22.91 15.75 -16.42
C SER A 2 -21.76 15.05 -15.68
N GLY A 3 -20.93 15.82 -15.01
CA GLY A 3 -19.89 15.28 -14.15
C GLY A 3 -20.53 14.47 -13.03
N ASN A 4 -20.12 13.22 -12.90
CA ASN A 4 -20.65 12.32 -11.87
C ASN A 4 -20.24 12.88 -10.49
N ILE A 5 -21.24 13.43 -9.76
CA ILE A 5 -21.05 14.11 -8.47
C ILE A 5 -20.48 13.17 -7.38
N ASN A 6 -20.51 11.86 -7.63
CA ASN A 6 -20.02 10.82 -6.73
C ASN A 6 -18.62 10.29 -7.09
N SER A 7 -17.92 10.88 -8.05
CA SER A 7 -16.57 10.43 -8.38
C SER A 7 -15.59 10.77 -7.25
N VAL A 8 -14.80 9.78 -6.88
CA VAL A 8 -13.74 9.88 -5.87
C VAL A 8 -12.40 9.52 -6.50
N PHE A 9 -11.30 10.02 -5.96
CA PHE A 9 -9.96 9.66 -6.39
C PHE A 9 -8.98 9.64 -5.23
N TYR A 10 -7.92 8.85 -5.37
CA TYR A 10 -6.87 8.72 -4.38
C TYR A 10 -5.62 9.45 -4.85
N ALA A 11 -4.89 10.07 -3.91
CA ALA A 11 -3.68 10.80 -4.25
C ALA A 11 -2.55 9.84 -4.66
N GLU A 12 -1.85 10.15 -5.75
CA GLU A 12 -0.61 9.45 -6.17
C GLU A 12 0.64 10.11 -5.57
N SER A 13 0.57 11.42 -5.34
CA SER A 13 1.60 12.21 -4.68
C SER A 13 0.97 13.03 -3.57
N TYR A 14 1.77 13.33 -2.56
CA TYR A 14 1.31 14.14 -1.44
C TYR A 14 1.52 15.62 -1.71
N HIS A 15 0.47 16.43 -1.48
CA HIS A 15 0.56 17.87 -1.45
C HIS A 15 -0.18 18.39 -0.20
N PRO A 16 0.51 19.16 0.69
CA PRO A 16 -0.07 19.55 1.98
C PRO A 16 -1.37 20.32 1.88
N ILE A 17 -1.44 21.29 0.98
CA ILE A 17 -2.61 22.14 0.78
C ILE A 17 -3.77 21.32 0.22
N GLN A 18 -3.52 20.50 -0.80
CA GLN A 18 -4.56 19.65 -1.40
C GLN A 18 -5.12 18.67 -0.39
N SER A 19 -4.27 17.98 0.36
CA SER A 19 -4.73 16.99 1.33
C SER A 19 -5.44 17.60 2.54
N GLY A 20 -5.15 18.84 2.90
CA GLY A 20 -5.58 19.48 4.14
C GLY A 20 -6.75 20.46 4.03
N SER A 21 -7.15 20.90 2.84
CA SER A 21 -8.03 22.07 2.69
C SER A 21 -9.36 21.84 1.96
N ILE A 22 -9.72 20.60 1.69
CA ILE A 22 -10.89 20.31 0.83
C ILE A 22 -12.23 20.62 1.47
N ASP A 23 -12.33 20.59 2.78
CA ASP A 23 -13.59 20.74 3.49
C ASP A 23 -13.83 22.11 4.11
N GLY A 24 -12.90 23.06 3.90
CA GLY A 24 -13.03 24.42 4.40
C GLY A 24 -13.12 24.52 5.93
N THR A 25 -12.47 23.61 6.64
CA THR A 25 -12.41 23.67 8.11
C THR A 25 -11.47 24.80 8.53
N ASP A 26 -12.03 25.91 8.98
CA ASP A 26 -11.31 27.06 9.56
C ASP A 26 -10.87 26.77 11.02
N ILE A 27 -10.28 25.59 11.24
CA ILE A 27 -9.77 25.22 12.56
C ILE A 27 -8.28 25.59 12.66
N LEU A 28 -7.95 26.55 13.50
CA LEU A 28 -6.60 27.09 13.64
C LEU A 28 -5.48 26.05 13.81
N PRO A 29 -5.62 24.97 14.62
CA PRO A 29 -4.61 23.91 14.70
C PRO A 29 -4.42 23.17 13.38
N HIS A 30 -5.48 22.96 12.60
CA HIS A 30 -5.44 22.35 11.29
C HIS A 30 -4.68 23.23 10.30
N ASP A 31 -5.03 24.52 10.23
CA ASP A 31 -4.44 25.49 9.30
C ASP A 31 -2.95 25.67 9.59
N ASN A 32 -2.58 25.79 10.86
CA ASN A 32 -1.18 25.84 11.27
C ASN A 32 -0.41 24.55 10.91
N ALA A 33 -1.06 23.39 10.97
CA ALA A 33 -0.43 22.14 10.55
C ALA A 33 -0.22 22.10 9.03
N VAL A 34 -1.23 22.51 8.24
CA VAL A 34 -1.11 22.62 6.78
C VAL A 34 0.01 23.56 6.38
N TYR A 35 0.08 24.73 7.03
CA TYR A 35 1.12 25.73 6.77
C TYR A 35 2.52 25.18 7.06
N ARG A 36 2.73 24.54 8.21
CA ARG A 36 4.02 23.88 8.55
C ARG A 36 4.40 22.82 7.54
N ALA A 37 3.44 21.98 7.13
CA ALA A 37 3.68 20.95 6.14
C ALA A 37 4.06 21.54 4.78
N HIS A 38 3.40 22.65 4.39
CA HIS A 38 3.72 23.37 3.15
C HIS A 38 5.13 23.95 3.18
N LEU A 39 5.54 24.59 4.28
CA LEU A 39 6.91 25.09 4.45
C LEU A 39 7.94 23.94 4.39
N CYS A 40 7.64 22.81 5.06
CA CYS A 40 8.51 21.65 5.05
C CYS A 40 8.68 21.07 3.64
N ALA A 41 7.58 20.97 2.88
CA ALA A 41 7.60 20.48 1.50
C ALA A 41 8.36 21.43 0.57
N SER A 42 8.11 22.74 0.66
CA SER A 42 8.74 23.76 -0.18
C SER A 42 10.24 23.84 0.06
N ALA A 43 10.67 23.72 1.30
CA ALA A 43 12.08 23.74 1.69
C ALA A 43 12.77 22.38 1.59
N ARG A 44 12.04 21.30 1.19
CA ARG A 44 12.54 19.91 1.10
C ARG A 44 13.25 19.44 2.38
N LEU A 45 12.69 19.81 3.53
CA LEU A 45 13.30 19.50 4.85
C LEU A 45 13.09 18.07 5.31
N TYR A 46 12.27 17.27 4.63
CA TYR A 46 11.97 15.91 5.01
C TYR A 46 12.48 14.92 3.96
N ASP A 47 13.33 14.00 4.43
CA ASP A 47 13.77 12.84 3.67
C ASP A 47 13.16 11.56 4.30
N PRO A 48 12.25 10.86 3.59
CA PRO A 48 11.64 9.65 4.11
C PRO A 48 12.60 8.46 4.23
N PHE A 49 13.71 8.45 3.48
CA PHE A 49 14.71 7.37 3.52
C PHE A 49 15.79 7.64 4.59
N GLY A 50 16.05 8.88 4.91
CA GLY A 50 16.96 9.29 5.98
C GLY A 50 16.30 9.38 7.36
N ASP A 51 15.00 9.08 7.49
CA ASP A 51 14.27 9.17 8.76
C ASP A 51 14.58 7.97 9.66
N PRO A 52 15.28 8.14 10.80
CA PRO A 52 15.64 7.04 11.69
C PRO A 52 14.44 6.37 12.37
N LYS A 53 13.26 6.99 12.28
CA LYS A 53 12.01 6.42 12.80
C LYS A 53 11.35 5.44 11.82
N VAL A 54 11.87 5.34 10.61
CA VAL A 54 11.37 4.42 9.58
C VAL A 54 12.33 3.25 9.49
N SER A 55 11.81 2.06 9.68
CA SER A 55 12.58 0.81 9.60
C SER A 55 11.84 -0.19 8.74
N GLY A 56 12.58 -1.09 8.12
CA GLY A 56 12.04 -2.19 7.32
C GLY A 56 11.85 -1.84 5.85
N ASP A 57 11.41 -2.85 5.11
CA ASP A 57 11.13 -2.74 3.68
C ASP A 57 9.76 -2.08 3.46
N PRO A 58 9.67 -0.90 2.82
CA PRO A 58 8.41 -0.20 2.61
C PRO A 58 7.41 -0.99 1.75
N TYR A 59 7.89 -1.87 0.87
CA TYR A 59 7.03 -2.71 0.02
C TYR A 59 6.45 -3.92 0.75
N CYS A 60 6.98 -4.24 1.94
CA CYS A 60 6.51 -5.31 2.80
C CYS A 60 5.86 -4.78 4.09
N THR A 61 5.80 -3.45 4.28
CA THR A 61 5.33 -2.83 5.51
C THR A 61 3.95 -2.20 5.34
N LEU A 62 3.05 -2.47 6.29
CA LEU A 62 1.75 -1.84 6.42
C LEU A 62 1.72 -0.84 7.57
N PHE A 63 0.95 0.20 7.37
CA PHE A 63 0.45 1.07 8.43
C PHE A 63 -0.89 0.52 8.93
N VAL A 64 -1.00 0.34 10.25
CA VAL A 64 -2.24 -0.06 10.92
C VAL A 64 -2.61 1.04 11.89
N GLY A 65 -3.73 1.69 11.65
CA GLY A 65 -4.23 2.80 12.48
C GLY A 65 -5.54 2.48 13.16
N HIS A 66 -6.03 3.42 13.95
CA HIS A 66 -7.28 3.33 14.70
C HIS A 66 -7.30 2.15 15.69
N LEU A 67 -6.11 1.77 16.19
CA LEU A 67 -5.98 0.75 17.22
C LEU A 67 -6.50 1.27 18.56
N ASN A 68 -7.09 0.38 19.35
CA ASN A 68 -7.41 0.66 20.75
C ASN A 68 -6.12 1.00 21.50
N HIS A 69 -6.18 1.97 22.41
CA HIS A 69 -5.02 2.37 23.21
C HIS A 69 -4.53 1.25 24.17
N LEU A 70 -5.38 0.26 24.44
CA LEU A 70 -5.06 -0.91 25.25
C LEU A 70 -4.47 -2.07 24.41
N THR A 71 -4.54 -1.99 23.08
CA THR A 71 -3.99 -3.02 22.21
C THR A 71 -2.49 -3.16 22.40
N THR A 72 -2.06 -4.40 22.63
CA THR A 72 -0.65 -4.75 22.84
C THR A 72 0.00 -5.22 21.53
N GLU A 73 1.34 -5.19 21.50
CA GLU A 73 2.11 -5.74 20.38
C GLU A 73 1.79 -7.21 20.13
N GLN A 74 1.56 -7.98 21.19
CA GLN A 74 1.23 -9.42 21.10
C GLN A 74 -0.13 -9.65 20.46
N THR A 75 -1.15 -8.88 20.88
CA THR A 75 -2.50 -8.96 20.28
C THR A 75 -2.46 -8.59 18.81
N LEU A 76 -1.76 -7.51 18.47
CA LEU A 76 -1.62 -7.06 17.08
C LEU A 76 -0.86 -8.09 16.25
N HIS A 77 0.26 -8.62 16.75
CA HIS A 77 1.04 -9.67 16.08
C HIS A 77 0.16 -10.91 15.78
N LYS A 78 -0.57 -11.41 16.78
CA LYS A 78 -1.49 -12.55 16.62
C LYS A 78 -2.53 -12.32 15.53
N ASN A 79 -3.10 -11.13 15.48
CA ASN A 79 -4.12 -10.79 14.47
C ASN A 79 -3.52 -10.63 13.07
N MET A 80 -2.36 -10.00 12.94
CA MET A 80 -1.70 -9.80 11.65
C MET A 80 -1.10 -11.10 11.10
N SER A 81 -0.65 -12.02 11.96
CA SER A 81 -0.12 -13.34 11.56
C SER A 81 -1.14 -14.23 10.84
N LYS A 82 -2.44 -13.90 10.87
CA LYS A 82 -3.47 -14.59 10.08
C LYS A 82 -3.29 -14.39 8.57
N TYR A 83 -2.63 -13.31 8.17
CA TYR A 83 -2.45 -12.92 6.77
C TYR A 83 -1.09 -13.34 6.20
N GLY A 84 -0.10 -13.56 7.06
CA GLY A 84 1.24 -13.96 6.67
C GLY A 84 2.23 -13.89 7.81
N THR A 85 3.48 -14.22 7.54
CA THR A 85 4.58 -14.19 8.53
C THR A 85 4.98 -12.75 8.83
N VAL A 86 4.78 -12.32 10.06
CA VAL A 86 5.19 -10.99 10.53
C VAL A 86 6.67 -11.03 10.87
N LYS A 87 7.48 -10.28 10.13
CA LYS A 87 8.93 -10.16 10.34
C LYS A 87 9.26 -9.17 11.44
N ASN A 88 8.57 -8.03 11.44
CA ASN A 88 8.79 -6.97 12.42
C ASN A 88 7.47 -6.25 12.71
N LEU A 89 7.28 -5.81 13.96
CA LEU A 89 6.11 -5.07 14.38
C LEU A 89 6.53 -3.96 15.32
N ARG A 90 6.08 -2.75 15.06
CA ARG A 90 6.33 -1.61 15.89
C ARG A 90 5.03 -0.87 16.21
N LEU A 91 4.52 -1.06 17.43
CA LEU A 91 3.46 -0.23 17.99
C LEU A 91 4.05 1.12 18.42
N VAL A 92 3.51 2.20 17.88
CA VAL A 92 4.03 3.54 18.17
C VAL A 92 3.49 4.03 19.50
N ARG A 93 4.41 4.39 20.39
CA ARG A 93 4.11 4.85 21.74
C ARG A 93 4.59 6.29 21.95
N HIS A 94 3.88 6.98 22.81
CA HIS A 94 4.27 8.33 23.22
C HIS A 94 5.57 8.28 24.03
N ILE A 95 6.55 9.08 23.62
CA ILE A 95 7.93 8.97 24.11
C ILE A 95 8.07 9.22 25.63
N VAL A 96 7.19 10.03 26.22
CA VAL A 96 7.26 10.38 27.65
C VAL A 96 6.39 9.43 28.49
N THR A 97 5.17 9.14 28.03
CA THR A 97 4.20 8.38 28.84
C THR A 97 4.20 6.89 28.55
N GLY A 98 4.82 6.44 27.46
CA GLY A 98 4.76 5.05 26.99
C GLY A 98 3.38 4.60 26.48
N ALA A 99 2.35 5.46 26.54
CA ALA A 99 1.02 5.14 26.08
C ALA A 99 0.99 4.90 24.57
N SER A 100 0.16 3.94 24.12
CA SER A 100 -0.06 3.70 22.70
C SER A 100 -0.61 4.95 22.01
N CYS A 101 -0.05 5.26 20.84
CA CYS A 101 -0.57 6.34 19.98
C CYS A 101 -1.71 5.85 19.06
N GLY A 102 -2.18 4.61 19.20
CA GLY A 102 -3.27 4.05 18.42
C GLY A 102 -2.89 3.68 16.99
N TYR A 103 -1.61 3.52 16.67
CA TYR A 103 -1.17 3.05 15.35
C TYR A 103 0.16 2.29 15.42
N ALA A 104 0.38 1.46 14.43
CA ALA A 104 1.55 0.60 14.32
C ALA A 104 2.03 0.47 12.87
N PHE A 105 3.25 -0.05 12.73
CA PHE A 105 3.82 -0.51 11.47
C PHE A 105 4.09 -2.01 11.58
N VAL A 106 3.65 -2.77 10.57
CA VAL A 106 3.77 -4.23 10.51
C VAL A 106 4.50 -4.60 9.24
N GLU A 107 5.69 -5.18 9.37
CA GLU A 107 6.49 -5.69 8.25
C GLU A 107 6.27 -7.19 8.10
N PHE A 108 5.88 -7.63 6.92
CA PHE A 108 5.75 -9.02 6.53
C PHE A 108 7.01 -9.52 5.83
N GLU A 109 7.20 -10.83 5.76
CA GLU A 109 8.34 -11.40 5.04
C GLU A 109 8.25 -11.19 3.53
N SER A 110 7.04 -11.14 2.97
CA SER A 110 6.84 -10.99 1.54
C SER A 110 5.82 -9.92 1.17
N GLU A 111 6.01 -9.31 -0.02
CA GLU A 111 5.00 -8.39 -0.59
C GLU A 111 3.63 -9.06 -0.79
N ARG A 112 3.59 -10.37 -1.06
CA ARG A 112 2.35 -11.12 -1.26
C ARG A 112 1.52 -11.16 0.02
N GLU A 113 2.16 -11.41 1.16
CA GLU A 113 1.51 -11.44 2.47
C GLU A 113 1.05 -10.03 2.87
N MET A 114 1.91 -9.04 2.67
CA MET A 114 1.56 -7.64 2.88
C MET A 114 0.31 -7.24 2.08
N ARG A 115 0.24 -7.62 0.80
CA ARG A 115 -0.92 -7.32 -0.06
C ARG A 115 -2.18 -8.02 0.40
N ARG A 116 -2.08 -9.27 0.88
CA ARG A 116 -3.21 -9.98 1.48
C ARG A 116 -3.70 -9.24 2.72
N ALA A 117 -2.80 -8.90 3.64
CA ALA A 117 -3.16 -8.13 4.83
C ALA A 117 -3.74 -6.75 4.48
N TYR A 118 -3.20 -6.07 3.46
CA TYR A 118 -3.76 -4.82 2.96
C TYR A 118 -5.21 -4.95 2.50
N GLN A 119 -5.57 -6.03 1.83
CA GLN A 119 -6.93 -6.26 1.33
C GLN A 119 -7.88 -6.71 2.43
N ASP A 120 -7.46 -7.68 3.23
CA ASP A 120 -8.36 -8.46 4.09
C ASP A 120 -8.42 -7.94 5.53
N ALA A 121 -7.38 -7.24 6.02
CA ALA A 121 -7.34 -6.76 7.40
C ALA A 121 -8.02 -5.38 7.61
N HIS A 122 -8.29 -4.65 6.54
CA HIS A 122 -8.92 -3.33 6.64
C HIS A 122 -10.36 -3.46 7.11
N HIS A 123 -10.77 -2.63 8.07
CA HIS A 123 -12.06 -2.67 8.76
C HIS A 123 -12.31 -3.92 9.62
N THR A 124 -11.30 -4.73 9.89
CA THR A 124 -11.43 -5.78 10.90
C THR A 124 -11.40 -5.20 12.32
N ILE A 125 -11.97 -5.91 13.26
CA ILE A 125 -12.05 -5.47 14.66
C ILE A 125 -10.92 -6.12 15.44
N ILE A 126 -10.15 -5.29 16.17
CA ILE A 126 -9.14 -5.72 17.14
C ILE A 126 -9.39 -4.96 18.45
N ASP A 127 -9.59 -5.68 19.54
CA ASP A 127 -9.86 -5.10 20.87
C ASP A 127 -10.96 -4.03 20.81
N ASP A 128 -12.11 -4.38 20.23
CA ASP A 128 -13.30 -3.53 20.06
C ASP A 128 -13.10 -2.25 19.22
N SER A 129 -11.98 -2.16 18.51
CA SER A 129 -11.70 -1.07 17.59
C SER A 129 -11.62 -1.56 16.16
N GLU A 130 -12.36 -0.90 15.27
CA GLU A 130 -12.26 -1.12 13.83
C GLU A 130 -10.96 -0.49 13.29
N ILE A 131 -10.05 -1.32 12.78
CA ILE A 131 -8.74 -0.87 12.34
C ILE A 131 -8.73 -0.37 10.91
N ILE A 132 -7.84 0.57 10.65
CA ILE A 132 -7.56 1.10 9.32
C ILE A 132 -6.22 0.54 8.88
N VAL A 133 -6.16 -0.11 7.73
CA VAL A 133 -4.93 -0.64 7.16
C VAL A 133 -4.61 0.09 5.86
N ASP A 134 -3.40 0.63 5.77
CA ASP A 134 -2.88 1.27 4.56
C ASP A 134 -1.42 0.84 4.32
N TYR A 135 -0.90 1.07 3.11
CA TYR A 135 0.51 0.79 2.84
C TYR A 135 1.42 1.86 3.48
N ASN A 136 2.70 1.61 3.55
CA ASN A 136 3.67 2.57 4.09
C ASN A 136 3.85 3.77 3.14
N ARG A 137 2.94 4.73 3.21
CA ARG A 137 2.95 5.92 2.36
C ARG A 137 4.18 6.80 2.57
N GLN A 138 4.79 6.74 3.73
CA GLN A 138 5.91 7.59 4.11
C GLN A 138 7.08 7.50 3.12
N GLN A 139 7.38 6.30 2.62
CA GLN A 139 8.46 6.08 1.67
C GLN A 139 7.95 5.86 0.23
N LEU A 140 6.72 5.40 0.06
CA LEU A 140 6.18 5.01 -1.25
C LEU A 140 5.37 6.11 -1.93
N MET A 141 4.97 7.16 -1.19
CA MET A 141 4.22 8.27 -1.76
C MET A 141 5.14 9.47 -1.97
N PRO A 142 5.35 9.91 -3.22
CA PRO A 142 6.18 11.09 -3.50
C PRO A 142 5.67 12.33 -2.78
N GLY A 143 6.59 13.14 -2.23
CA GLY A 143 6.27 14.40 -1.54
C GLY A 143 5.66 14.22 -0.14
N TRP A 144 5.63 13.02 0.41
CA TRP A 144 5.04 12.76 1.72
C TRP A 144 5.64 13.62 2.83
N ILE A 145 4.77 14.22 3.63
CA ILE A 145 5.13 14.91 4.87
C ILE A 145 4.38 14.25 6.03
N PRO A 146 5.07 13.75 7.06
CA PRO A 146 4.44 13.06 8.17
C PRO A 146 3.67 14.03 9.09
N ARG A 147 2.73 13.47 9.88
CA ARG A 147 1.89 14.28 10.80
C ARG A 147 2.67 15.10 11.80
N ARG A 148 3.80 14.62 12.31
CA ARG A 148 4.65 15.38 13.23
C ARG A 148 5.16 16.71 12.64
N LEU A 149 5.22 16.79 11.30
CA LEU A 149 5.57 17.98 10.55
C LEU A 149 4.35 18.72 9.97
N GLY A 150 3.16 18.35 10.43
CA GLY A 150 1.90 18.97 10.03
C GLY A 150 1.21 18.31 8.84
N GLY A 151 1.81 17.27 8.24
CA GLY A 151 1.29 16.57 7.08
C GLY A 151 0.41 15.37 7.40
N GLY A 152 0.54 14.31 6.60
CA GLY A 152 -0.27 13.09 6.65
C GLY A 152 -1.57 13.17 5.87
N ILE A 153 -2.23 12.04 5.71
CA ILE A 153 -3.57 11.91 5.13
C ILE A 153 -4.45 11.07 6.05
N GLY A 154 -5.78 11.21 5.90
CA GLY A 154 -6.72 10.66 6.88
C GLY A 154 -6.76 11.49 8.17
N GLY A 155 -7.57 11.11 9.12
CA GLY A 155 -7.68 11.76 10.44
C GLY A 155 -9.12 11.99 10.88
N LYS A 156 -9.28 12.34 12.15
CA LYS A 156 -10.57 12.60 12.77
C LYS A 156 -10.84 14.10 12.82
N LYS A 157 -12.12 14.47 12.74
CA LYS A 157 -12.54 15.87 12.86
C LYS A 157 -12.14 16.45 14.24
N GLU A 158 -12.23 15.66 15.28
CA GLU A 158 -11.89 16.04 16.66
C GLU A 158 -10.42 16.40 16.85
N SER A 159 -9.53 15.83 16.03
CA SER A 159 -8.10 16.18 16.07
C SER A 159 -7.76 17.50 15.38
N GLY A 160 -8.72 18.16 14.74
CA GLY A 160 -8.49 19.35 13.93
C GLY A 160 -7.57 19.13 12.73
N GLN A 161 -7.35 17.89 12.33
CA GLN A 161 -6.44 17.50 11.26
C GLN A 161 -7.11 16.58 10.25
N LEU A 162 -8.22 17.01 9.69
CA LEU A 162 -8.80 16.33 8.54
C LEU A 162 -7.83 16.37 7.35
N ARG A 163 -7.63 15.21 6.75
CA ARG A 163 -6.79 15.06 5.57
C ARG A 163 -7.46 14.12 4.58
N PHE A 164 -7.25 14.38 3.32
CA PHE A 164 -7.87 13.66 2.20
C PHE A 164 -6.81 13.06 1.27
N GLY A 165 -7.24 12.17 0.40
CA GLY A 165 -6.41 11.52 -0.61
C GLY A 165 -5.93 10.11 -0.23
N GLY A 166 -6.23 9.64 0.99
CA GLY A 166 -5.91 8.29 1.47
C GLY A 166 -7.07 7.31 1.36
N ARG A 167 -6.84 6.10 1.82
CA ARG A 167 -7.80 4.99 1.73
C ARG A 167 -9.11 5.29 2.44
N GLU A 168 -9.05 5.90 3.62
CA GLU A 168 -10.24 6.24 4.41
C GLU A 168 -10.97 7.48 3.90
N ARG A 169 -10.22 8.45 3.44
CA ARG A 169 -10.75 9.74 3.02
C ARG A 169 -10.20 10.13 1.65
N PRO A 170 -10.71 9.51 0.58
CA PRO A 170 -10.34 9.90 -0.76
C PRO A 170 -10.84 11.30 -1.08
N PHE A 171 -10.27 11.93 -2.09
CA PHE A 171 -10.79 13.17 -2.63
C PHE A 171 -12.13 12.93 -3.31
N ARG A 172 -13.03 13.91 -3.21
CA ARG A 172 -14.26 13.96 -4.01
C ARG A 172 -14.08 14.99 -5.12
N ALA A 173 -14.68 14.75 -6.25
CA ALA A 173 -14.75 15.75 -7.30
C ALA A 173 -15.42 17.01 -6.76
N PRO A 174 -14.83 18.19 -6.93
CA PRO A 174 -15.43 19.44 -6.48
C PRO A 174 -16.73 19.70 -7.25
N LEU A 175 -17.73 20.19 -6.57
CA LEU A 175 -19.01 20.58 -7.18
C LEU A 175 -18.84 21.69 -8.24
N ARG A 176 -17.83 22.53 -8.04
CA ARG A 176 -17.38 23.55 -9.01
C ARG A 176 -15.90 23.36 -9.19
N PRO A 177 -15.44 23.03 -10.38
CA PRO A 177 -14.01 22.92 -10.65
C PRO A 177 -13.33 24.26 -10.40
N ILE A 178 -12.25 24.23 -9.62
CA ILE A 178 -11.40 25.41 -9.46
C ILE A 178 -10.63 25.59 -10.77
N PRO A 179 -10.62 26.80 -11.36
CA PRO A 179 -9.86 27.06 -12.57
C PRO A 179 -8.38 26.72 -12.42
N TYR A 180 -7.77 26.15 -13.45
CA TYR A 180 -6.35 25.76 -13.43
C TYR A 180 -5.41 26.93 -13.07
N ASP A 181 -5.76 28.14 -13.49
CA ASP A 181 -4.98 29.34 -13.19
C ASP A 181 -4.97 29.68 -11.70
N GLU A 182 -6.07 29.43 -11.01
CA GLU A 182 -6.16 29.60 -9.55
C GLU A 182 -5.39 28.50 -8.81
N LEU A 183 -5.50 27.24 -9.26
CA LEU A 183 -4.70 26.15 -8.71
C LEU A 183 -3.21 26.44 -8.84
N LYS A 184 -2.78 26.97 -9.99
CA LYS A 184 -1.38 27.35 -10.24
C LYS A 184 -0.91 28.48 -9.33
N LYS A 185 -1.75 29.48 -9.08
CA LYS A 185 -1.44 30.58 -8.13
C LYS A 185 -1.29 30.09 -6.70
N LEU A 186 -2.06 29.09 -6.31
CA LEU A 186 -2.04 28.47 -4.99
C LEU A 186 -0.92 27.42 -4.85
N GLY A 187 -0.17 27.13 -5.93
CA GLY A 187 0.85 26.08 -5.93
C GLY A 187 0.29 24.67 -5.80
N ILE A 188 -1.00 24.47 -6.08
CA ILE A 188 -1.67 23.19 -6.02
C ILE A 188 -1.50 22.50 -7.37
N PRO A 189 -0.94 21.27 -7.41
CA PRO A 189 -0.86 20.53 -8.66
C PRO A 189 -2.26 20.25 -9.19
N ALA A 190 -2.49 20.49 -10.48
CA ALA A 190 -3.74 20.15 -11.12
C ALA A 190 -3.97 18.64 -11.01
N PRO A 191 -5.21 18.19 -10.71
CA PRO A 191 -5.51 16.77 -10.73
C PRO A 191 -5.25 16.21 -12.14
N PRO A 192 -4.65 15.00 -12.26
CA PRO A 192 -4.40 14.38 -13.55
C PRO A 192 -5.70 14.25 -14.34
N GLU A 193 -5.70 14.66 -15.60
CA GLU A 193 -6.87 14.57 -16.47
C GLU A 193 -7.37 13.12 -16.55
N GLY A 194 -8.68 12.94 -16.36
CA GLY A 194 -9.35 11.64 -16.52
C GLY A 194 -9.34 10.70 -15.31
N ARG A 195 -8.80 11.08 -14.16
CA ARG A 195 -8.70 10.19 -12.98
C ARG A 195 -9.76 10.39 -11.90
N TYR A 196 -10.93 10.84 -12.24
CA TYR A 196 -12.07 10.69 -11.34
C TYR A 196 -12.58 9.26 -11.43
N MET A 197 -12.17 8.40 -10.49
CA MET A 197 -12.67 7.04 -10.43
C MET A 197 -14.17 7.07 -10.13
N THR A 198 -14.95 6.47 -11.01
CA THR A 198 -16.40 6.32 -10.84
C THR A 198 -16.77 5.19 -9.88
N GLN A 199 -15.80 4.38 -9.45
CA GLN A 199 -15.95 3.27 -8.53
C GLN A 199 -15.04 3.44 -7.33
N LEU A 200 -15.51 2.93 -6.17
CA LEU A 200 -14.82 2.96 -4.88
C LEU A 200 -13.67 1.94 -4.79
N GLU A 201 -13.05 1.59 -5.90
CA GLU A 201 -11.90 0.69 -5.88
C GLU A 201 -10.67 1.43 -5.36
N VAL A 202 -10.23 1.02 -4.19
CA VAL A 202 -8.98 1.50 -3.61
C VAL A 202 -7.81 0.97 -4.43
N PRO A 203 -6.92 1.83 -4.96
CA PRO A 203 -5.76 1.36 -5.71
C PRO A 203 -4.91 0.42 -4.86
N PRO A 204 -4.36 -0.65 -5.44
CA PRO A 204 -3.44 -1.52 -4.73
C PRO A 204 -2.18 -0.74 -4.34
N PRO A 205 -1.49 -1.14 -3.26
CA PRO A 205 -0.24 -0.51 -2.88
C PRO A 205 0.80 -0.60 -4.01
N PRO A 206 1.73 0.36 -4.11
CA PRO A 206 2.78 0.36 -5.10
C PRO A 206 3.54 -0.96 -5.14
N ARG A 207 3.97 -1.37 -6.33
CA ARG A 207 4.81 -2.55 -6.51
C ARG A 207 6.26 -2.15 -6.61
N ARG A 208 7.13 -2.97 -6.07
CA ARG A 208 8.57 -2.79 -6.26
C ARG A 208 8.90 -2.79 -7.75
N PRO A 209 9.67 -1.80 -8.25
CA PRO A 209 10.14 -1.81 -9.63
C PRO A 209 10.84 -3.13 -9.94
N ARG A 210 10.49 -3.78 -11.04
CA ARG A 210 11.28 -4.93 -11.51
C ARG A 210 12.65 -4.39 -11.89
N ARG A 211 13.71 -4.94 -11.30
CA ARG A 211 15.06 -4.70 -11.80
C ARG A 211 15.08 -5.15 -13.26
N SER A 212 15.34 -4.22 -14.18
CA SER A 212 15.73 -4.59 -15.53
C SER A 212 16.95 -5.47 -15.37
N VAL A 213 16.80 -6.76 -15.65
CA VAL A 213 17.95 -7.63 -15.86
C VAL A 213 18.54 -7.13 -17.16
N ASP A 214 19.60 -6.37 -17.08
CA ASP A 214 20.42 -6.02 -18.23
C ASP A 214 20.73 -7.34 -18.90
N ARG A 215 20.23 -7.47 -20.11
CA ARG A 215 20.48 -8.59 -20.98
C ARG A 215 21.87 -8.34 -21.54
N ASP A 216 22.89 -8.52 -20.68
CA ASP A 216 24.26 -8.56 -21.11
C ASP A 216 24.40 -9.67 -22.15
N GLU A 217 24.85 -9.25 -23.30
CA GLU A 217 25.14 -10.00 -24.50
C GLU A 217 25.86 -11.31 -24.16
N ARG A 218 25.21 -12.42 -24.39
CA ARG A 218 25.93 -13.70 -24.47
C ARG A 218 26.69 -13.72 -25.79
N PRO A 219 28.00 -13.83 -25.76
CA PRO A 219 28.80 -14.02 -26.99
C PRO A 219 28.37 -15.32 -27.67
N GLY A 220 28.19 -15.24 -28.98
CA GLY A 220 27.59 -16.23 -29.85
C GLY A 220 28.07 -17.67 -29.62
N SER A 221 27.14 -18.57 -29.41
CA SER A 221 27.38 -20.00 -29.53
C SER A 221 27.23 -20.42 -30.99
N HIS A 222 28.31 -20.93 -31.53
CA HIS A 222 28.43 -21.50 -32.87
C HIS A 222 27.29 -22.48 -33.17
N LYS A 223 26.60 -22.25 -34.28
CA LYS A 223 25.68 -23.20 -34.91
C LYS A 223 26.50 -24.41 -35.41
N ARG A 224 26.34 -25.54 -34.75
CA ARG A 224 26.74 -26.85 -35.27
C ARG A 224 25.66 -27.36 -36.21
N HIS A 225 25.95 -27.40 -37.49
CA HIS A 225 25.17 -28.14 -38.49
C HIS A 225 25.12 -29.61 -38.09
N LYS A 226 23.93 -30.17 -37.97
CA LYS A 226 23.72 -31.62 -37.97
C LYS A 226 23.08 -32.02 -39.29
N HIS A 227 23.84 -32.85 -40.02
CA HIS A 227 23.43 -33.56 -41.20
C HIS A 227 22.22 -34.45 -40.91
N THR A 228 21.29 -34.40 -41.82
CA THR A 228 20.21 -35.37 -41.98
C THR A 228 20.73 -36.64 -42.60
N SER A 229 20.43 -37.78 -42.00
CA SER A 229 20.38 -39.06 -42.71
C SER A 229 19.15 -39.82 -42.24
N SER A 230 18.35 -40.08 -43.24
CA SER A 230 17.14 -40.91 -43.32
C SER A 230 17.53 -42.40 -43.21
N SER A 231 16.80 -43.20 -42.45
CA SER A 231 16.51 -44.58 -42.82
C SER A 231 15.31 -45.15 -42.06
N ARG A 232 14.53 -45.83 -42.85
CA ARG A 232 13.25 -46.48 -42.63
C ARG A 232 13.29 -47.79 -41.85
N GLN A 233 12.07 -48.24 -41.48
CA GLN A 233 11.60 -49.62 -41.21
C GLN A 233 11.76 -50.10 -39.76
N SER A 234 10.85 -50.87 -39.15
CA SER A 234 9.54 -51.44 -39.46
C SER A 234 9.11 -52.19 -38.18
N SER A 235 7.80 -52.18 -37.94
CA SER A 235 6.95 -53.21 -37.31
C SER A 235 7.54 -54.24 -36.34
N HIS A 236 6.95 -54.40 -35.14
CA HIS A 236 6.17 -55.62 -34.82
C HIS A 236 5.36 -55.46 -33.52
N ARG A 237 4.15 -55.98 -33.61
CA ARG A 237 3.19 -56.29 -32.57
C ARG A 237 3.76 -57.31 -31.60
N HIS A 238 3.36 -57.24 -30.33
CA HIS A 238 2.84 -58.43 -29.62
C HIS A 238 1.94 -58.04 -28.47
N GLU A 239 0.80 -58.66 -28.46
CA GLU A 239 -0.23 -58.79 -27.44
C GLU A 239 0.22 -59.74 -26.32
N GLY A 240 -0.46 -59.68 -25.21
CA GLY A 240 -0.47 -60.79 -24.21
C GLY A 240 -0.58 -60.20 -22.81
N GLU A 241 -1.77 -60.05 -22.37
CA GLU A 241 -2.58 -60.90 -21.48
C GLU A 241 -2.14 -61.00 -19.99
N ARG A 242 -3.10 -60.50 -19.19
CA ARG A 242 -3.79 -61.17 -18.05
C ARG A 242 -2.97 -61.68 -16.86
N SER A 243 -3.37 -61.26 -15.67
CA SER A 243 -4.07 -62.06 -14.64
C SER A 243 -3.96 -61.35 -13.28
N THR A 244 -5.01 -60.88 -12.73
CA THR A 244 -5.95 -61.33 -11.70
C THR A 244 -5.39 -61.83 -10.38
N ARG A 245 -6.17 -61.40 -9.35
CA ARG A 245 -6.40 -61.93 -7.98
C ARG A 245 -5.50 -61.39 -6.89
N LYS A 246 -6.06 -61.01 -5.80
CA LYS A 246 -7.16 -61.21 -4.90
C LYS A 246 -6.66 -60.87 -3.50
N GLU A 247 -7.47 -60.17 -2.77
CA GLU A 247 -8.03 -60.42 -1.44
C GLU A 247 -7.03 -60.88 -0.34
N ASP A 248 -7.05 -60.48 0.87
CA ASP A 248 -8.09 -60.20 1.85
C ASP A 248 -7.49 -59.82 3.21
N HIS A 249 -8.37 -59.26 4.06
CA HIS A 249 -8.47 -59.30 5.52
C HIS A 249 -7.50 -58.46 6.38
N LEU A 250 -8.08 -57.58 7.14
CA LEU A 250 -8.88 -57.56 8.38
C LEU A 250 -8.03 -57.46 9.66
N SER A 251 -8.46 -56.51 10.47
CA SER A 251 -8.49 -56.44 11.94
C SER A 251 -7.15 -56.28 12.69
N ASP A 252 -6.99 -55.28 13.48
CA ASP A 252 -7.56 -54.88 14.77
C ASP A 252 -7.37 -53.38 15.00
#